data_5f7214e78cac18d67972b922856a2467
#
_entry.id   5f7214e78cac18d67972b922856a2467
#
_cell.length_a   1.000
_cell.length_b   1.000
_cell.length_c   1.000
_cell.angle_alpha   90.00
_cell.angle_beta   90.00
_cell.angle_gamma   90.00
#
_symmetry.space_group_name_H-M   'P 1'
#
loop_
_entity.id
_entity.type
_entity.pdbx_description
1 polymer ?
#
loop_
_entity_poly.entity_id
_entity_poly.type
_entity_poly.pdbx_seq_one_letter_code
_entity_poly.pdbx_strand_id
1 'polypeptide(L)'
;MKELLWNREFALEQTAGDEELLEELLDLFRDSSAQDFARLCKAAESGDVDGVVAAAHSIKGAAASLGIEGVRQLALEMESRARQGEVDLALAQKDTMGQLLQACGEL
;
A
#
# COMPACT_ATOMS: atom_id res chain seq x y z
N MET A 1 -9.03 8.23 12.02
CA MET A 1 -8.74 8.00 10.59
C MET A 1 -7.25 8.03 10.36
N LYS A 2 -6.71 7.08 9.64
CA LYS A 2 -5.27 7.07 9.33
C LYS A 2 -4.96 8.11 8.25
N GLU A 3 -3.81 8.75 8.40
CA GLU A 3 -3.34 9.75 7.45
C GLU A 3 -2.38 9.12 6.44
N LEU A 4 -2.32 9.69 5.25
CA LEU A 4 -1.45 9.21 4.18
C LEU A 4 0.02 9.39 4.51
N LEU A 5 0.40 10.48 5.19
CA LEU A 5 1.76 10.78 5.64
C LEU A 5 2.78 10.71 4.50
N TRP A 6 2.50 11.38 3.39
CA TRP A 6 3.40 11.33 2.24
C TRP A 6 4.64 12.20 2.44
N ASN A 7 5.81 11.58 2.32
CA ASN A 7 7.10 12.25 2.34
C ASN A 7 7.55 12.55 0.91
N ARG A 8 7.09 13.69 0.37
CA ARG A 8 7.37 14.09 -1.01
C ARG A 8 8.87 14.31 -1.26
N GLU A 9 9.59 14.87 -0.29
CA GLU A 9 11.04 15.07 -0.39
C GLU A 9 11.78 13.75 -0.62
N PHE A 10 11.44 12.74 0.16
CA PHE A 10 12.01 11.41 0.00
C PHE A 10 11.73 10.87 -1.41
N ALA A 11 10.48 11.00 -1.87
CA ALA A 11 10.10 10.52 -3.19
C ALA A 11 10.89 11.23 -4.30
N LEU A 12 11.08 12.54 -4.18
CA LEU A 12 11.88 13.31 -5.14
C LEU A 12 13.35 12.90 -5.14
N GLU A 13 13.90 12.57 -3.98
CA GLU A 13 15.28 12.08 -3.88
C GLU A 13 15.47 10.79 -4.67
N GLN A 14 14.45 9.92 -4.67
CA GLN A 14 14.50 8.66 -5.42
C GLN A 14 14.53 8.90 -6.94
N THR A 15 14.07 10.05 -7.40
CA THR A 15 14.05 10.41 -8.81
C THR A 15 15.11 11.47 -9.15
N ALA A 16 16.07 11.70 -8.26
CA ALA A 16 17.10 12.72 -8.41
C ALA A 16 16.51 14.12 -8.69
N GLY A 17 15.37 14.42 -8.09
CA GLY A 17 14.69 15.70 -8.23
C GLY A 17 13.86 15.85 -9.49
N ASP A 18 13.69 14.79 -10.27
CA ASP A 18 12.92 14.81 -11.51
C ASP A 18 11.41 14.67 -11.21
N GLU A 19 10.69 15.78 -11.27
CA GLU A 19 9.26 15.81 -10.97
C GLU A 19 8.40 15.05 -11.99
N GLU A 20 8.79 15.04 -13.26
CA GLU A 20 8.08 14.27 -14.29
C GLU A 20 8.18 12.78 -14.02
N LEU A 21 9.38 12.31 -13.68
CA LEU A 21 9.58 10.91 -13.34
C LEU A 21 8.80 10.54 -12.09
N LEU A 22 8.75 11.43 -11.10
CA LEU A 22 7.95 11.20 -9.89
C LEU A 22 6.47 11.02 -10.24
N GLU A 23 5.92 11.86 -11.11
CA GLU A 23 4.53 11.74 -11.55
C GLU A 23 4.28 10.39 -12.24
N GLU A 24 5.19 9.95 -13.09
CA GLU A 24 5.09 8.63 -13.75
C GLU A 24 5.08 7.49 -12.73
N LEU A 25 5.96 7.57 -11.72
CA LEU A 25 6.03 6.55 -10.67
C LEU A 25 4.78 6.54 -9.80
N LEU A 26 4.20 7.71 -9.51
CA LEU A 26 2.94 7.80 -8.78
C LEU A 26 1.80 7.18 -9.57
N ASP A 27 1.74 7.40 -10.90
CA ASP A 27 0.74 6.77 -11.75
C ASP A 27 0.89 5.25 -11.75
N LEU A 28 2.12 4.75 -11.86
CA LEU A 28 2.38 3.31 -11.79
C LEU A 28 1.97 2.75 -10.43
N PHE A 29 2.24 3.48 -9.36
CA PHE A 29 1.84 3.07 -8.00
C PHE A 29 0.32 2.97 -7.89
N ARG A 30 -0.41 3.95 -8.41
CA ARG A 30 -1.88 3.94 -8.38
C ARG A 30 -2.43 2.70 -9.05
N ASP A 31 -1.91 2.36 -10.22
CA ASP A 31 -2.38 1.19 -10.97
C ASP A 31 -2.01 -0.13 -10.28
N SER A 32 -0.74 -0.28 -9.88
CA SER A 32 -0.28 -1.53 -9.27
C SER A 32 -0.90 -1.75 -7.89
N SER A 33 -1.04 -0.69 -7.09
CA SER A 33 -1.64 -0.80 -5.76
C SER A 33 -3.13 -1.11 -5.83
N ALA A 34 -3.84 -0.61 -6.85
CA ALA A 34 -5.25 -0.96 -7.05
C ALA A 34 -5.41 -2.46 -7.33
N GLN A 35 -4.53 -3.03 -8.14
CA GLN A 35 -4.53 -4.47 -8.43
C GLN A 35 -4.19 -5.28 -7.18
N ASP A 36 -3.15 -4.87 -6.46
CA ASP A 36 -2.73 -5.53 -5.22
C ASP A 36 -3.82 -5.44 -4.15
N PHE A 37 -4.51 -4.31 -4.08
CA PHE A 37 -5.62 -4.14 -3.13
C PHE A 37 -6.77 -5.09 -3.43
N ALA A 38 -7.13 -5.25 -4.71
CA ALA A 38 -8.17 -6.20 -5.09
C ALA A 38 -7.80 -7.62 -4.68
N ARG A 39 -6.53 -8.00 -4.87
CA ARG A 39 -6.02 -9.31 -4.43
C ARG A 39 -6.04 -9.46 -2.91
N LEU A 40 -5.68 -8.39 -2.21
CA LEU A 40 -5.70 -8.36 -0.74
C LEU A 40 -7.10 -8.63 -0.20
N CYS A 41 -8.09 -7.92 -0.72
CA CYS A 41 -9.47 -8.05 -0.29
C CYS A 41 -10.00 -9.47 -0.55
N LYS A 42 -9.75 -10.00 -1.75
CA LYS A 42 -10.19 -11.33 -2.11
C LYS A 42 -9.54 -12.39 -1.22
N ALA A 43 -8.23 -12.28 -1.00
CA ALA A 43 -7.50 -13.22 -0.15
C ALA A 43 -7.99 -13.17 1.30
N ALA A 44 -8.20 -11.97 1.83
CA ALA A 44 -8.68 -11.80 3.20
C ALA A 44 -10.08 -12.40 3.38
N GLU A 45 -10.97 -12.15 2.42
CA GLU A 45 -12.34 -12.66 2.46
C GLU A 45 -12.41 -14.18 2.36
N SER A 46 -11.47 -14.80 1.65
CA SER A 46 -11.43 -16.26 1.51
C SER A 46 -10.56 -16.95 2.57
N GLY A 47 -9.95 -16.19 3.47
CA GLY A 47 -9.06 -16.74 4.48
C GLY A 47 -7.72 -17.24 3.93
N ASP A 48 -7.32 -16.74 2.76
CA ASP A 48 -6.06 -17.09 2.09
C ASP A 48 -4.91 -16.30 2.72
N VAL A 49 -4.27 -16.88 3.73
CA VAL A 49 -3.17 -16.23 4.47
C VAL A 49 -2.02 -15.86 3.54
N ASP A 50 -1.58 -16.77 2.69
CA ASP A 50 -0.46 -16.54 1.78
C ASP A 50 -0.77 -15.43 0.77
N GLY A 51 -2.01 -15.37 0.31
CA GLY A 51 -2.47 -14.32 -0.59
C GLY A 51 -2.43 -12.95 0.08
N VAL A 52 -2.83 -12.86 1.36
CA VAL A 52 -2.75 -11.61 2.11
C VAL A 52 -1.30 -11.18 2.30
N VAL A 53 -0.42 -12.11 2.67
CA VAL A 53 1.02 -11.82 2.82
C VAL A 53 1.58 -11.25 1.52
N ALA A 54 1.32 -11.90 0.40
CA ALA A 54 1.87 -11.49 -0.90
C ALA A 54 1.38 -10.11 -1.31
N ALA A 55 0.07 -9.87 -1.21
CA ALA A 55 -0.52 -8.59 -1.61
C ALA A 55 -0.06 -7.45 -0.70
N ALA A 56 -0.07 -7.66 0.62
CA ALA A 56 0.36 -6.66 1.58
C ALA A 56 1.85 -6.34 1.41
N HIS A 57 2.68 -7.35 1.18
CA HIS A 57 4.11 -7.17 0.94
C HIS A 57 4.36 -6.29 -0.30
N SER A 58 3.63 -6.55 -1.39
CA SER A 58 3.74 -5.79 -2.62
C SER A 58 3.36 -4.31 -2.41
N ILE A 59 2.23 -4.07 -1.75
CA ILE A 59 1.79 -2.70 -1.44
C ILE A 59 2.82 -2.00 -0.55
N LYS A 60 3.30 -2.68 0.48
CA LYS A 60 4.30 -2.14 1.41
C LYS A 60 5.57 -1.69 0.67
N GLY A 61 6.10 -2.56 -0.18
CA GLY A 61 7.33 -2.28 -0.92
C GLY A 61 7.19 -1.08 -1.85
N ALA A 62 6.08 -1.03 -2.59
CA ALA A 62 5.81 0.07 -3.51
C ALA A 62 5.63 1.40 -2.76
N ALA A 63 4.88 1.38 -1.66
CA ALA A 63 4.67 2.58 -0.85
C ALA A 63 5.98 3.06 -0.20
N ALA A 64 6.82 2.14 0.26
CA ALA A 64 8.10 2.48 0.85
C ALA A 64 9.00 3.22 -0.14
N SER A 65 9.03 2.80 -1.39
CA SER A 65 9.89 3.41 -2.42
C SER A 65 9.47 4.84 -2.77
N LEU A 66 8.21 5.21 -2.50
CA LEU A 66 7.68 6.55 -2.80
C LEU A 66 7.41 7.37 -1.53
N GLY A 67 7.81 6.89 -0.36
CA GLY A 67 7.63 7.63 0.89
C GLY A 67 6.19 7.78 1.34
N ILE A 68 5.29 6.89 0.90
CA ILE A 68 3.87 6.92 1.29
C ILE A 68 3.72 6.13 2.60
N GLU A 69 4.05 6.79 3.70
CA GLU A 69 4.22 6.15 5.00
C GLU A 69 2.94 5.57 5.59
N GLY A 70 1.81 6.25 5.41
CA GLY A 70 0.52 5.75 5.92
C GLY A 70 0.14 4.41 5.30
N VAL A 71 0.34 4.27 4.00
CA VAL A 71 0.08 3.01 3.28
C VAL A 71 1.11 1.96 3.70
N ARG A 72 2.39 2.33 3.75
CA ARG A 72 3.46 1.41 4.14
C ARG A 72 3.22 0.81 5.53
N GLN A 73 2.89 1.65 6.50
CA GLN A 73 2.67 1.21 7.88
C GLN A 73 1.49 0.25 7.99
N LEU A 74 0.37 0.56 7.35
CA LEU A 74 -0.80 -0.31 7.38
C LEU A 74 -0.53 -1.64 6.67
N ALA A 75 0.13 -1.59 5.52
CA ALA A 75 0.48 -2.81 4.78
C ALA A 75 1.44 -3.69 5.59
N LEU A 76 2.40 -3.08 6.30
CA LEU A 76 3.30 -3.81 7.18
C LEU A 76 2.54 -4.53 8.29
N GLU A 77 1.57 -3.86 8.93
CA GLU A 77 0.75 -4.47 9.97
C GLU A 77 -0.04 -5.66 9.43
N MET A 78 -0.66 -5.51 8.26
CA MET A 78 -1.42 -6.58 7.61
C MET A 78 -0.52 -7.78 7.28
N GLU A 79 0.65 -7.50 6.73
CA GLU A 79 1.62 -8.55 6.39
C GLU A 79 2.08 -9.29 7.65
N SER A 80 2.43 -8.57 8.70
CA SER A 80 2.93 -9.16 9.95
C SER A 80 1.89 -10.07 10.60
N ARG A 81 0.62 -9.65 10.62
CA ARG A 81 -0.46 -10.47 11.17
C ARG A 81 -0.73 -11.69 10.31
N ALA A 82 -0.73 -11.52 8.99
CA ALA A 82 -0.95 -12.64 8.09
C ALA A 82 0.16 -13.68 8.19
N ARG A 83 1.42 -13.25 8.39
CA ARG A 83 2.53 -14.19 8.62
C ARG A 83 2.37 -15.00 9.91
N GLN A 84 1.54 -14.54 10.85
CA GLN A 84 1.17 -15.26 12.05
C GLN A 84 -0.08 -16.13 11.85
N GLY A 85 -0.60 -16.19 10.62
CA GLY A 85 -1.77 -16.97 10.27
C GLY A 85 -3.09 -16.24 10.47
N GLU A 86 -3.06 -14.92 10.70
CA GLU A 86 -4.26 -14.13 11.01
C GLU A 86 -4.59 -13.15 9.89
N VAL A 87 -5.80 -13.24 9.33
CA VAL A 87 -6.28 -12.31 8.30
C VAL A 87 -7.27 -11.28 8.85
N ASP A 88 -7.55 -11.33 10.13
CA ASP A 88 -8.57 -10.47 10.78
C ASP A 88 -8.26 -8.98 10.61
N LEU A 89 -7.00 -8.59 10.74
CA LEU A 89 -6.61 -7.19 10.59
C LEU A 89 -6.85 -6.72 9.15
N ALA A 90 -6.52 -7.54 8.16
CA ALA A 90 -6.76 -7.20 6.76
C ALA A 90 -8.25 -7.00 6.50
N LEU A 91 -9.11 -7.88 7.05
CA LEU A 91 -10.56 -7.73 6.94
C LEU A 91 -11.06 -6.47 7.63
N ALA A 92 -10.57 -6.20 8.84
CA ALA A 92 -11.01 -5.04 9.63
C ALA A 92 -10.53 -3.71 9.03
N GLN A 93 -9.38 -3.69 8.40
CA GLN A 93 -8.72 -2.47 7.91
C GLN A 93 -8.74 -2.31 6.39
N LYS A 94 -9.42 -3.19 5.65
CA LYS A 94 -9.44 -3.10 4.19
C LYS A 94 -10.05 -1.77 3.70
N ASP A 95 -11.08 -1.29 4.35
CA ASP A 95 -11.71 -0.01 3.97
C ASP A 95 -10.75 1.16 4.22
N THR A 96 -10.01 1.13 5.32
CA THR A 96 -8.99 2.14 5.62
C THR A 96 -7.90 2.13 4.56
N MET A 97 -7.42 0.95 4.17
CA MET A 97 -6.44 0.83 3.10
C MET A 97 -7.00 1.40 1.79
N GLY A 98 -8.24 1.05 1.44
CA GLY A 98 -8.88 1.58 0.24
C GLY A 98 -8.96 3.10 0.23
N GLN A 99 -9.28 3.71 1.38
CA GLN A 99 -9.32 5.17 1.52
C GLN A 99 -7.93 5.79 1.34
N LEU A 100 -6.89 5.19 1.93
CA LEU A 100 -5.52 5.66 1.77
C LEU A 100 -5.07 5.59 0.31
N LEU A 101 -5.34 4.48 -0.36
CA LEU A 101 -4.97 4.32 -1.77
C LEU A 101 -5.73 5.30 -2.66
N GLN A 102 -7.00 5.56 -2.35
CA GLN A 102 -7.79 6.56 -3.06
C GLN A 102 -7.19 7.96 -2.87
N ALA A 103 -6.74 8.28 -1.66
CA ALA A 103 -6.09 9.56 -1.38
C ALA A 103 -4.80 9.74 -2.20
N CYS A 104 -4.11 8.65 -2.55
CA CYS A 104 -2.93 8.71 -3.41
C CYS A 104 -3.25 9.25 -4.79
N GLY A 105 -4.50 9.21 -5.24
CA GLY A 105 -4.91 9.78 -6.51
C GLY A 105 -4.77 11.29 -6.56
N GLU A 106 -4.63 11.94 -5.42
CA GLU A 106 -4.54 13.40 -5.31
C GLU A 106 -3.12 13.91 -5.03
N LEU A 107 -2.14 13.05 -5.01
CA LEU A 107 -0.74 13.42 -4.75
C LEU A 107 -0.07 14.21 -5.88
#